data_1ea7820095230a4c1f6a0583e77cd128
#
_entry.id   1ea7820095230a4c1f6a0583e77cd128
#
_cell.length_a   1.000
_cell.length_b   1.000
_cell.length_c   1.000
_cell.angle_alpha   90.00
_cell.angle_beta   90.00
_cell.angle_gamma   90.00
#
_symmetry.space_group_name_H-M   'P 1'
#
loop_
_entity.id
_entity.type
_entity.pdbx_description
1 polymer ?
#
loop_
_entity_poly.entity_id
_entity_poly.type
_entity_poly.pdbx_seq_one_letter_code
_entity_poly.pdbx_strand_id
1 'polypeptide(L)'
;GDVYKRQSLSTCIFPDKVKEEDYPMKESLLHEGPPTPTNFAYGYAKRCLAVQSRMYNEQYGTRYSTLTPCNLYSEHDHFEGDKAHFISSLIKKIYVAKKENKPSIDLFGSGKPLRQFMYAGDLANAICETLDESEIFEYNIANKENYSIKEMAEIGLEACDAKHIKINWDKSKPDGQYR
;
A
#
# COMPACT_ATOMS: atom_id res chain seq x y z
N GLY A 1 -16.88 -4.23 -25.63
CA GLY A 1 -16.03 -3.91 -24.48
C GLY A 1 -16.88 -3.59 -23.27
N ASP A 2 -16.30 -3.67 -22.09
CA ASP A 2 -17.02 -3.44 -20.84
C ASP A 2 -17.52 -1.99 -20.77
N VAL A 3 -18.75 -1.80 -20.34
CA VAL A 3 -19.38 -0.48 -20.20
C VAL A 3 -18.90 0.19 -18.90
N TYR A 4 -18.46 -0.58 -17.93
CA TYR A 4 -17.90 -0.11 -16.66
C TYR A 4 -16.62 -0.89 -16.29
N LYS A 5 -15.74 -0.26 -15.54
CA LYS A 5 -14.49 -0.84 -15.05
C LYS A 5 -14.06 -0.17 -13.75
N ARG A 6 -13.56 -0.95 -12.81
CA ARG A 6 -12.86 -0.47 -11.61
C ARG A 6 -11.39 -0.84 -11.71
N GLN A 7 -10.53 0.15 -11.97
CA GLN A 7 -9.10 -0.07 -12.15
C GLN A 7 -8.32 0.21 -10.87
N SER A 8 -7.71 -0.81 -10.29
CA SER A 8 -6.81 -0.61 -9.15
C SER A 8 -5.51 0.07 -9.59
N LEU A 9 -5.17 1.15 -8.90
CA LEU A 9 -3.90 1.84 -8.98
C LEU A 9 -3.01 1.43 -7.77
N SER A 10 -2.23 2.36 -7.25
CA SER A 10 -1.36 2.17 -6.07
C SER A 10 -0.93 3.53 -5.54
N THR A 11 -0.69 3.68 -4.26
CA THR A 11 -0.12 4.91 -3.68
C THR A 11 1.24 5.29 -4.28
N CYS A 12 1.97 4.35 -4.90
CA CYS A 12 3.21 4.61 -5.63
C CYS A 12 3.05 5.54 -6.84
N ILE A 13 1.80 5.87 -7.22
CA ILE A 13 1.52 6.83 -8.31
C ILE A 13 1.66 8.27 -7.87
N PHE A 14 1.56 8.56 -6.58
CA PHE A 14 1.67 9.93 -6.06
C PHE A 14 3.09 10.47 -6.17
N PRO A 15 3.26 11.80 -6.15
CA PRO A 15 4.57 12.42 -6.13
C PRO A 15 5.45 11.92 -4.99
N ASP A 16 6.75 11.77 -5.24
CA ASP A 16 7.73 11.38 -4.23
C ASP A 16 7.81 12.38 -3.07
N LYS A 17 7.65 13.66 -3.40
CA LYS A 17 7.70 14.75 -2.43
C LYS A 17 6.34 15.43 -2.36
N VAL A 18 5.64 15.17 -1.27
CA VAL A 18 4.36 15.80 -0.92
C VAL A 18 4.59 16.68 0.30
N LYS A 19 4.03 17.88 0.30
CA LYS A 19 4.13 18.80 1.44
C LYS A 19 3.28 18.29 2.60
N GLU A 20 3.68 18.63 3.83
CA GLU A 20 2.92 18.22 5.03
C GLU A 20 1.45 18.72 5.02
N GLU A 21 1.22 19.92 4.47
CA GLU A 21 -0.11 20.52 4.32
C GLU A 21 -1.02 19.81 3.31
N ASP A 22 -0.46 18.99 2.42
CA ASP A 22 -1.18 18.22 1.41
C ASP A 22 -1.66 16.85 1.90
N TYR A 23 -1.42 16.52 3.17
CA TYR A 23 -1.96 15.32 3.79
C TYR A 23 -3.30 15.58 4.49
N PRO A 24 -4.30 14.67 4.34
CA PRO A 24 -4.27 13.47 3.50
C PRO A 24 -4.22 13.80 2.00
N MET A 25 -3.46 13.01 1.24
CA MET A 25 -3.28 13.23 -0.19
C MET A 25 -4.61 13.13 -0.93
N LYS A 26 -4.92 14.16 -1.72
CA LYS A 26 -6.10 14.19 -2.60
C LYS A 26 -5.76 13.61 -3.96
N GLU A 27 -6.78 13.10 -4.65
CA GLU A 27 -6.65 12.52 -5.99
C GLU A 27 -6.04 13.53 -7.00
N SER A 28 -6.32 14.81 -6.83
CA SER A 28 -5.78 15.90 -7.67
C SER A 28 -4.25 16.01 -7.63
N LEU A 29 -3.59 15.52 -6.59
CA LEU A 29 -2.13 15.54 -6.48
C LEU A 29 -1.43 14.54 -7.41
N LEU A 30 -2.16 13.65 -8.05
CA LEU A 30 -1.60 12.56 -8.87
C LEU A 30 -0.55 13.03 -9.88
N HIS A 31 -0.72 14.20 -10.47
CA HIS A 31 0.15 14.72 -11.53
C HIS A 31 1.09 15.86 -11.10
N GLU A 32 1.13 16.21 -9.81
CA GLU A 32 1.89 17.36 -9.28
C GLU A 32 3.40 17.13 -9.16
N GLY A 33 3.88 15.93 -9.53
CA GLY A 33 5.30 15.60 -9.50
C GLY A 33 5.61 14.16 -9.92
N PRO A 34 6.89 13.78 -10.06
CA PRO A 34 7.27 12.43 -10.43
C PRO A 34 7.03 11.44 -9.28
N PRO A 35 6.71 10.18 -9.59
CA PRO A 35 6.69 9.12 -8.59
C PRO A 35 8.07 8.88 -7.96
N THR A 36 8.09 8.19 -6.82
CA THR A 36 9.33 7.79 -6.14
C THR A 36 10.29 7.07 -7.10
N PRO A 37 11.60 7.43 -7.13
CA PRO A 37 12.56 6.81 -8.04
C PRO A 37 12.59 5.28 -8.00
N THR A 38 12.42 4.67 -6.83
CA THR A 38 12.41 3.20 -6.66
C THR A 38 11.22 2.53 -7.34
N ASN A 39 10.12 3.26 -7.58
CA ASN A 39 8.89 2.78 -8.20
C ASN A 39 8.54 3.55 -9.48
N PHE A 40 9.50 4.23 -10.08
CA PHE A 40 9.27 5.18 -11.17
C PHE A 40 8.48 4.57 -12.35
N ALA A 41 8.98 3.49 -12.93
CA ALA A 41 8.34 2.85 -14.07
C ALA A 41 6.95 2.31 -13.72
N TYR A 42 6.82 1.65 -12.57
CA TYR A 42 5.54 1.15 -12.07
C TYR A 42 4.54 2.29 -11.81
N GLY A 43 4.97 3.36 -11.14
CA GLY A 43 4.14 4.52 -10.86
C GLY A 43 3.59 5.17 -12.13
N TYR A 44 4.44 5.37 -13.14
CA TYR A 44 3.98 5.91 -14.43
C TYR A 44 3.07 4.95 -15.20
N ALA A 45 3.36 3.66 -15.21
CA ALA A 45 2.47 2.68 -15.85
C ALA A 45 1.05 2.73 -15.24
N LYS A 46 0.98 2.84 -13.91
CA LYS A 46 -0.31 2.98 -13.21
C LYS A 46 -0.98 4.34 -13.46
N ARG A 47 -0.23 5.44 -13.55
CA ARG A 47 -0.77 6.75 -13.96
C ARG A 47 -1.37 6.72 -15.37
N CYS A 48 -0.71 6.03 -16.31
CA CYS A 48 -1.26 5.86 -17.65
C CYS A 48 -2.64 5.21 -17.63
N LEU A 49 -2.88 4.23 -16.74
CA LEU A 49 -4.19 3.62 -16.61
C LEU A 49 -5.26 4.61 -16.11
N ALA A 50 -4.91 5.53 -15.20
CA ALA A 50 -5.83 6.59 -14.77
C ALA A 50 -6.19 7.51 -15.92
N VAL A 51 -5.19 8.01 -16.66
CA VAL A 51 -5.39 8.88 -17.83
C VAL A 51 -6.24 8.16 -18.89
N GLN A 52 -5.92 6.91 -19.21
CA GLN A 52 -6.70 6.13 -20.18
C GLN A 52 -8.16 5.98 -19.74
N SER A 53 -8.40 5.65 -18.48
CA SER A 53 -9.75 5.50 -17.95
C SER A 53 -10.57 6.78 -18.12
N ARG A 54 -9.96 7.94 -17.81
CA ARG A 54 -10.58 9.26 -17.99
C ARG A 54 -10.88 9.53 -19.46
N MET A 55 -9.91 9.33 -20.35
CA MET A 55 -10.09 9.56 -21.79
C MET A 55 -11.18 8.67 -22.42
N TYR A 56 -11.28 7.40 -21.97
CA TYR A 56 -12.37 6.53 -22.42
C TYR A 56 -13.73 7.05 -21.95
N ASN A 57 -13.83 7.54 -20.72
CA ASN A 57 -15.06 8.14 -20.23
C ASN A 57 -15.48 9.35 -21.07
N GLU A 58 -14.55 10.25 -21.33
CA GLU A 58 -14.78 11.46 -22.10
C GLU A 58 -15.16 11.16 -23.58
N GLN A 59 -14.45 10.21 -24.19
CA GLN A 59 -14.62 9.95 -25.62
C GLN A 59 -15.81 9.02 -25.92
N TYR A 60 -16.08 8.04 -25.06
CA TYR A 60 -17.03 6.97 -25.35
C TYR A 60 -18.19 6.87 -24.35
N GLY A 61 -18.24 7.76 -23.34
CA GLY A 61 -19.27 7.73 -22.32
C GLY A 61 -19.24 6.47 -21.45
N THR A 62 -18.07 5.84 -21.31
CA THR A 62 -17.89 4.69 -20.41
C THR A 62 -17.92 5.12 -18.94
N ARG A 63 -18.12 4.16 -18.03
CA ARG A 63 -18.08 4.39 -16.58
C ARG A 63 -16.86 3.71 -15.96
N TYR A 64 -15.67 4.12 -16.39
CA TYR A 64 -14.41 3.63 -15.83
C TYR A 64 -14.02 4.50 -14.65
N SER A 65 -13.72 3.88 -13.54
CA SER A 65 -13.15 4.56 -12.37
C SER A 65 -11.86 3.91 -11.92
N THR A 66 -11.05 4.69 -11.23
CA THR A 66 -9.78 4.27 -10.68
C THR A 66 -9.82 4.37 -9.16
N LEU A 67 -9.22 3.42 -8.50
CA LEU A 67 -9.09 3.40 -7.05
C LEU A 67 -7.64 3.19 -6.65
N THR A 68 -7.20 4.00 -5.70
CA THR A 68 -5.83 3.99 -5.19
C THR A 68 -5.83 3.49 -3.76
N PRO A 69 -5.67 2.16 -3.55
CA PRO A 69 -5.60 1.61 -2.22
C PRO A 69 -4.26 1.91 -1.56
N CYS A 70 -4.25 2.00 -0.22
CA CYS A 70 -3.02 1.97 0.56
C CYS A 70 -2.40 0.56 0.55
N ASN A 71 -1.41 0.27 1.42
CA ASN A 71 -0.76 -1.04 1.44
C ASN A 71 -1.75 -2.12 1.88
N LEU A 72 -1.92 -3.12 1.05
CA LEU A 72 -2.85 -4.23 1.30
C LEU A 72 -2.14 -5.39 1.98
N TYR A 73 -2.89 -6.16 2.74
CA TYR A 73 -2.47 -7.45 3.28
C TYR A 73 -3.64 -8.43 3.33
N SER A 74 -3.36 -9.72 3.25
CA SER A 74 -4.35 -10.78 3.42
C SER A 74 -3.69 -12.12 3.73
N GLU A 75 -4.49 -13.10 4.11
CA GLU A 75 -4.08 -14.50 4.28
C GLU A 75 -3.64 -15.16 2.96
N HIS A 76 -4.04 -14.60 1.83
CA HIS A 76 -3.69 -15.08 0.49
C HIS A 76 -2.53 -14.34 -0.16
N ASP A 77 -1.83 -13.48 0.60
CA ASP A 77 -0.69 -12.74 0.09
C ASP A 77 0.53 -13.65 -0.13
N HIS A 78 1.55 -13.11 -0.79
CA HIS A 78 2.80 -13.80 -1.03
C HIS A 78 3.74 -13.65 0.17
N PHE A 79 4.07 -14.75 0.84
CA PHE A 79 4.86 -14.75 2.08
C PHE A 79 6.36 -15.00 1.86
N GLU A 80 6.81 -15.32 0.65
CA GLU A 80 8.17 -15.75 0.39
C GLU A 80 8.93 -14.89 -0.60
N GLY A 81 10.26 -14.83 -0.39
CA GLY A 81 11.20 -14.15 -1.29
C GLY A 81 11.08 -12.62 -1.29
N ASP A 82 11.78 -12.00 -2.25
CA ASP A 82 11.92 -10.55 -2.36
C ASP A 82 10.63 -9.82 -2.81
N LYS A 83 9.61 -10.57 -3.19
CA LYS A 83 8.32 -10.03 -3.63
C LYS A 83 7.27 -9.93 -2.52
N ALA A 84 7.56 -10.46 -1.33
CA ALA A 84 6.66 -10.40 -0.20
C ALA A 84 6.51 -8.96 0.29
N HIS A 85 5.26 -8.52 0.50
CA HIS A 85 4.97 -7.24 1.13
C HIS A 85 5.38 -7.24 2.61
N PHE A 86 5.47 -6.05 3.21
CA PHE A 86 6.01 -5.91 4.57
C PHE A 86 5.29 -6.79 5.60
N ILE A 87 3.95 -6.75 5.68
CA ILE A 87 3.19 -7.53 6.69
C ILE A 87 3.39 -9.02 6.47
N SER A 88 3.29 -9.49 5.24
CA SER A 88 3.46 -10.91 4.90
C SER A 88 4.86 -11.41 5.22
N SER A 89 5.89 -10.61 4.89
CA SER A 89 7.28 -10.89 5.24
C SER A 89 7.51 -10.90 6.75
N LEU A 90 6.91 -9.96 7.48
CA LEU A 90 6.98 -9.88 8.94
C LEU A 90 6.38 -11.13 9.60
N ILE A 91 5.15 -11.50 9.22
CA ILE A 91 4.48 -12.69 9.73
C ILE A 91 5.32 -13.94 9.48
N LYS A 92 5.88 -14.10 8.28
CA LYS A 92 6.77 -15.21 7.95
C LYS A 92 8.00 -15.25 8.84
N LYS A 93 8.66 -14.11 9.05
CA LYS A 93 9.85 -14.02 9.92
C LYS A 93 9.53 -14.40 11.36
N ILE A 94 8.40 -13.91 11.90
CA ILE A 94 7.93 -14.24 13.26
C ILE A 94 7.62 -15.74 13.36
N TYR A 95 6.90 -16.30 12.40
CA TYR A 95 6.57 -17.72 12.36
C TYR A 95 7.82 -18.60 12.38
N VAL A 96 8.80 -18.29 11.51
CA VAL A 96 10.07 -19.04 11.45
C VAL A 96 10.84 -18.89 12.75
N ALA A 97 10.92 -17.71 13.33
CA ALA A 97 11.62 -17.46 14.58
C ALA A 97 10.99 -18.26 15.75
N LYS A 98 9.66 -18.31 15.84
CA LYS A 98 8.96 -19.16 16.81
C LYS A 98 9.27 -20.64 16.61
N LYS A 99 9.15 -21.13 15.37
CA LYS A 99 9.36 -22.55 15.04
C LYS A 99 10.78 -23.00 15.33
N GLU A 100 11.77 -22.14 15.12
CA GLU A 100 13.19 -22.44 15.28
C GLU A 100 13.75 -21.98 16.64
N ASN A 101 12.89 -21.45 17.52
CA ASN A 101 13.28 -20.88 18.82
C ASN A 101 14.37 -19.80 18.71
N LYS A 102 14.32 -18.96 17.69
CA LYS A 102 15.24 -17.85 17.51
C LYS A 102 14.92 -16.72 18.49
N PRO A 103 15.95 -16.07 19.07
CA PRO A 103 15.73 -14.97 20.02
C PRO A 103 15.35 -13.65 19.35
N SER A 104 15.52 -13.54 18.04
CA SER A 104 15.30 -12.27 17.30
C SER A 104 14.95 -12.50 15.83
N ILE A 105 14.37 -11.44 15.22
CA ILE A 105 14.18 -11.29 13.78
C ILE A 105 14.88 -10.02 13.30
N ASP A 106 15.33 -10.02 12.03
CA ASP A 106 15.97 -8.87 11.42
C ASP A 106 14.99 -8.15 10.49
N LEU A 107 14.85 -6.83 10.69
CA LEU A 107 14.09 -5.92 9.84
C LEU A 107 14.99 -4.81 9.28
N PHE A 108 14.69 -4.35 8.08
CA PHE A 108 15.47 -3.30 7.41
C PHE A 108 15.07 -1.91 7.86
N GLY A 109 16.03 -0.99 7.83
CA GLY A 109 15.84 0.43 8.09
C GLY A 109 15.77 0.79 9.57
N SER A 110 15.18 1.94 9.86
CA SER A 110 15.06 2.50 11.21
C SER A 110 13.74 2.14 11.92
N GLY A 111 12.77 1.63 11.21
CA GLY A 111 11.41 1.42 11.69
C GLY A 111 10.56 2.69 11.82
N LYS A 112 11.07 3.86 11.47
CA LYS A 112 10.39 5.17 11.61
C LYS A 112 9.35 5.48 10.51
N PRO A 113 9.53 5.05 9.23
CA PRO A 113 8.58 5.38 8.18
C PRO A 113 7.15 5.01 8.54
N LEU A 114 6.22 5.90 8.17
CA LEU A 114 4.79 5.72 8.42
C LEU A 114 4.13 5.04 7.22
N ARG A 115 3.19 4.16 7.50
CA ARG A 115 2.39 3.47 6.47
C ARG A 115 0.96 3.29 6.93
N GLN A 116 0.07 3.32 5.96
CA GLN A 116 -1.31 2.85 6.12
C GLN A 116 -1.39 1.43 5.60
N PHE A 117 -2.13 0.60 6.31
CA PHE A 117 -2.38 -0.80 5.93
C PHE A 117 -3.87 -1.07 5.94
N MET A 118 -4.34 -1.85 4.98
CA MET A 118 -5.75 -2.23 4.84
C MET A 118 -5.86 -3.73 4.56
N TYR A 119 -6.82 -4.38 5.19
CA TYR A 119 -7.15 -5.75 4.84
C TYR A 119 -7.79 -5.81 3.45
N ALA A 120 -7.37 -6.77 2.63
CA ALA A 120 -7.83 -6.85 1.25
C ALA A 120 -9.35 -7.11 1.13
N GLY A 121 -9.95 -7.79 2.13
CA GLY A 121 -11.38 -7.96 2.22
C GLY A 121 -12.14 -6.65 2.42
N ASP A 122 -11.59 -5.70 3.19
CA ASP A 122 -12.19 -4.38 3.39
C ASP A 122 -12.15 -3.56 2.10
N LEU A 123 -11.05 -3.67 1.34
CA LEU A 123 -10.99 -3.08 -0.01
C LEU A 123 -12.05 -3.67 -0.94
N ALA A 124 -12.23 -5.00 -0.92
CA ALA A 124 -13.24 -5.66 -1.75
C ALA A 124 -14.66 -5.16 -1.39
N ASN A 125 -14.97 -5.03 -0.11
CA ASN A 125 -16.25 -4.47 0.35
C ASN A 125 -16.42 -3.02 -0.12
N ALA A 126 -15.41 -2.16 0.05
CA ALA A 126 -15.46 -0.78 -0.42
C ALA A 126 -15.66 -0.69 -1.95
N ILE A 127 -15.05 -1.58 -2.72
CA ILE A 127 -15.29 -1.66 -4.17
C ILE A 127 -16.75 -2.02 -4.45
N CYS A 128 -17.30 -3.00 -3.75
CA CYS A 128 -18.70 -3.40 -3.94
C CYS A 128 -19.68 -2.26 -3.60
N GLU A 129 -19.45 -1.56 -2.50
CA GLU A 129 -20.28 -0.41 -2.09
C GLU A 129 -20.23 0.75 -3.10
N THR A 130 -19.09 0.96 -3.77
CA THR A 130 -18.94 2.03 -4.76
C THR A 130 -19.32 1.64 -6.18
N LEU A 131 -19.80 0.42 -6.44
CA LEU A 131 -20.13 -0.03 -7.79
C LEU A 131 -21.24 0.81 -8.44
N ASP A 132 -22.22 1.23 -7.66
CA ASP A 132 -23.38 2.00 -8.14
C ASP A 132 -23.16 3.51 -8.15
N GLU A 133 -22.05 3.99 -7.54
CA GLU A 133 -21.70 5.39 -7.55
C GLU A 133 -21.15 5.82 -8.93
N SER A 134 -22.00 6.46 -9.72
CA SER A 134 -21.71 6.79 -11.12
C SER A 134 -20.92 8.11 -11.31
N GLU A 135 -20.85 8.96 -10.28
CA GLU A 135 -20.34 10.32 -10.41
C GLU A 135 -18.87 10.50 -10.03
N ILE A 136 -18.31 9.59 -9.24
CA ILE A 136 -16.92 9.67 -8.80
C ILE A 136 -16.07 8.70 -9.61
N PHE A 137 -15.07 9.25 -10.31
CA PHE A 137 -14.22 8.47 -11.20
C PHE A 137 -12.86 8.11 -10.60
N GLU A 138 -12.42 8.81 -9.55
CA GLU A 138 -11.12 8.60 -8.90
C GLU A 138 -11.31 8.59 -7.39
N TYR A 139 -10.75 7.56 -6.73
CA TYR A 139 -10.85 7.38 -5.28
C TYR A 139 -9.51 7.02 -4.66
N ASN A 140 -9.19 7.65 -3.55
CA ASN A 140 -8.21 7.11 -2.61
C ASN A 140 -8.93 6.25 -1.56
N ILE A 141 -8.46 5.04 -1.34
CA ILE A 141 -9.03 4.13 -0.34
C ILE A 141 -7.95 3.78 0.68
N ALA A 142 -8.11 4.25 1.90
CA ALA A 142 -7.14 4.05 2.97
C ALA A 142 -7.81 4.11 4.35
N ASN A 143 -7.21 3.45 5.33
CA ASN A 143 -7.54 3.66 6.72
C ASN A 143 -7.07 5.04 7.19
N LYS A 144 -7.68 5.56 8.25
CA LYS A 144 -7.29 6.86 8.83
C LYS A 144 -5.95 6.77 9.57
N GLU A 145 -5.67 5.64 10.17
CA GLU A 145 -4.52 5.42 11.02
C GLU A 145 -3.24 5.23 10.20
N ASN A 146 -2.18 5.90 10.63
CA ASN A 146 -0.83 5.67 10.15
C ASN A 146 -0.04 4.96 11.24
N TYR A 147 0.68 3.92 10.88
CA TYR A 147 1.56 3.20 11.77
C TYR A 147 3.01 3.31 11.29
N SER A 148 3.93 3.52 12.21
CA SER A 148 5.34 3.31 11.90
C SER A 148 5.60 1.82 11.63
N ILE A 149 6.62 1.55 10.84
CA ILE A 149 7.06 0.16 10.60
C ILE A 149 7.37 -0.54 11.92
N LYS A 150 7.90 0.19 12.92
CA LYS A 150 8.18 -0.33 14.26
C LYS A 150 6.88 -0.71 14.99
N GLU A 151 5.90 0.18 15.06
CA GLU A 151 4.60 -0.11 15.71
C GLU A 151 3.92 -1.30 15.06
N MET A 152 3.92 -1.37 13.73
CA MET A 152 3.35 -2.51 13.02
C MET A 152 4.09 -3.82 13.30
N ALA A 153 5.42 -3.77 13.46
CA ALA A 153 6.21 -4.94 13.84
C ALA A 153 5.90 -5.41 15.28
N GLU A 154 5.72 -4.47 16.20
CA GLU A 154 5.31 -4.75 17.58
C GLU A 154 3.90 -5.36 17.64
N ILE A 155 2.95 -4.82 16.87
CA ILE A 155 1.59 -5.39 16.72
C ILE A 155 1.67 -6.82 16.16
N GLY A 156 2.51 -7.06 15.16
CA GLY A 156 2.71 -8.39 14.59
C GLY A 156 3.27 -9.40 15.59
N LEU A 157 4.24 -8.99 16.41
CA LEU A 157 4.78 -9.84 17.49
C LEU A 157 3.71 -10.15 18.55
N GLU A 158 2.89 -9.17 18.91
CA GLU A 158 1.79 -9.35 19.86
C GLU A 158 0.73 -10.32 19.32
N ALA A 159 0.25 -10.06 18.09
CA ALA A 159 -0.76 -10.88 17.43
C ALA A 159 -0.32 -12.35 17.24
N CYS A 160 1.00 -12.57 17.08
CA CYS A 160 1.58 -13.91 16.97
C CYS A 160 1.98 -14.53 18.30
N ASP A 161 1.67 -13.91 19.43
CA ASP A 161 2.13 -14.34 20.77
C ASP A 161 3.66 -14.58 20.81
N ALA A 162 4.41 -13.57 20.33
CA ALA A 162 5.85 -13.64 20.11
C ALA A 162 6.61 -12.44 20.70
N LYS A 163 6.05 -11.75 21.71
CA LYS A 163 6.67 -10.55 22.34
C LYS A 163 8.05 -10.79 22.92
N HIS A 164 8.42 -12.06 23.18
CA HIS A 164 9.75 -12.45 23.65
C HIS A 164 10.82 -12.38 22.56
N ILE A 165 10.44 -12.33 21.28
CA ILE A 165 11.35 -12.23 20.14
C ILE A 165 11.75 -10.77 19.95
N LYS A 166 13.05 -10.50 19.92
CA LYS A 166 13.60 -9.16 19.71
C LYS A 166 13.62 -8.77 18.23
N ILE A 167 13.50 -7.48 17.93
CA ILE A 167 13.68 -6.96 16.59
C ILE A 167 15.07 -6.32 16.48
N ASN A 168 15.89 -6.81 15.56
CA ASN A 168 17.15 -6.19 15.17
C ASN A 168 16.91 -5.31 13.93
N TRP A 169 17.23 -4.02 14.02
CA TRP A 169 17.06 -3.07 12.91
C TRP A 169 18.37 -2.93 12.14
N ASP A 170 18.40 -3.37 10.88
CA ASP A 170 19.52 -3.15 9.97
C ASP A 170 19.44 -1.75 9.35
N LYS A 171 20.03 -0.77 10.05
CA LYS A 171 20.07 0.63 9.62
C LYS A 171 21.00 0.89 8.42
N SER A 172 21.74 -0.11 7.94
CA SER A 172 22.52 0.00 6.69
C SER A 172 21.65 -0.06 5.45
N LYS A 173 20.42 -0.55 5.60
CA LYS A 173 19.41 -0.61 4.53
C LYS A 173 18.52 0.64 4.54
N PRO A 174 18.06 1.08 3.34
CA PRO A 174 17.23 2.27 3.25
C PRO A 174 15.87 2.08 3.93
N ASP A 175 15.34 3.15 4.49
CA ASP A 175 14.00 3.20 5.06
C ASP A 175 12.87 3.14 4.00
N GLY A 176 13.20 3.36 2.73
CA GLY A 176 12.20 3.58 1.69
C GLY A 176 11.54 4.95 1.80
N GLN A 177 10.35 5.10 1.23
CA GLN A 177 9.58 6.34 1.30
C GLN A 177 9.19 6.63 2.77
N TYR A 178 9.33 7.90 3.21
CA TYR A 178 9.12 8.23 4.63
C TYR A 178 7.62 8.17 5.04
N ARG A 179 6.73 8.57 4.13
CA ARG A 179 5.26 8.58 4.35
C ARG A 179 4.52 8.27 3.07
#